data_62278b844e462e0e521297e1c81b2d43
#
_entry.id   62278b844e462e0e521297e1c81b2d43
#
_cell.length_a   1.000
_cell.length_b   1.000
_cell.length_c   1.000
_cell.angle_alpha   90.00
_cell.angle_beta   90.00
_cell.angle_gamma   90.00
#
_symmetry.space_group_name_H-M   'P 1'
#
loop_
_entity.id
_entity.type
_entity.pdbx_description
1 polymer ?
#
loop_
_entity_poly.entity_id
_entity_poly.type
_entity_poly.pdbx_seq_one_letter_code
_entity_poly.pdbx_strand_id
1 'polypeptide(L)'
;MFNPGYILLYVSSPRASAAFYSELLGLTPIENSDTFALFKLTSGVMLGLWSAATVEPAATAVGGSELAFSVADKASVDATHAQWAARGLTIAQTPCALDFGYTFVALDADGHRLRVFTPG
;
A
#
# COMPACT_ATOMS: atom_id res chain seq x y z
N MET A 1 -1.67 20.07 18.72
CA MET A 1 -1.64 19.83 17.28
C MET A 1 -1.83 18.35 16.99
N PHE A 2 -2.63 18.03 15.98
CA PHE A 2 -2.91 16.64 15.62
C PHE A 2 -2.05 16.19 14.45
N ASN A 3 -1.39 15.07 14.61
CA ASN A 3 -0.62 14.45 13.54
C ASN A 3 -1.20 13.07 13.27
N PRO A 4 -1.47 12.71 11.99
CA PRO A 4 -1.95 11.37 11.65
C PRO A 4 -0.91 10.33 12.06
N GLY A 5 -1.30 9.43 12.94
CA GLY A 5 -0.44 8.35 13.41
C GLY A 5 -0.81 6.99 12.84
N TYR A 6 -1.95 6.88 12.17
CA TYR A 6 -2.46 5.64 11.61
C TYR A 6 -2.97 5.86 10.20
N ILE A 7 -2.69 4.89 9.33
CA ILE A 7 -3.35 4.73 8.04
C ILE A 7 -4.14 3.43 8.15
N LEU A 8 -5.43 3.47 7.89
CA LEU A 8 -6.30 2.30 7.96
C LEU A 8 -6.82 1.98 6.57
N LEU A 9 -6.58 0.76 6.11
CA LEU A 9 -7.14 0.25 4.87
C LEU A 9 -8.19 -0.81 5.21
N TYR A 10 -9.33 -0.75 4.56
CA TYR A 10 -10.38 -1.76 4.72
C TYR A 10 -10.15 -2.84 3.69
N VAL A 11 -10.00 -4.07 4.15
CA VAL A 11 -9.59 -5.20 3.32
C VAL A 11 -10.53 -6.37 3.50
N SER A 12 -10.61 -7.23 2.49
CA SER A 12 -11.48 -8.42 2.56
C SER A 12 -10.95 -9.46 3.54
N SER A 13 -9.62 -9.62 3.62
CA SER A 13 -8.97 -10.56 4.53
C SER A 13 -7.74 -9.93 5.17
N PRO A 14 -7.81 -9.48 6.43
CA PRO A 14 -6.65 -8.94 7.13
C PRO A 14 -5.44 -9.89 7.15
N ARG A 15 -5.66 -11.19 7.30
CA ARG A 15 -4.55 -12.16 7.30
C ARG A 15 -3.87 -12.26 5.93
N ALA A 16 -4.64 -12.32 4.84
CA ALA A 16 -4.08 -12.36 3.49
C ALA A 16 -3.37 -11.03 3.17
N SER A 17 -3.99 -9.91 3.51
CA SER A 17 -3.39 -8.59 3.32
C SER A 17 -2.14 -8.40 4.18
N ALA A 18 -2.11 -8.93 5.40
CA ALA A 18 -0.92 -8.90 6.24
C ALA A 18 0.24 -9.66 5.59
N ALA A 19 -0.01 -10.83 5.01
CA ALA A 19 1.01 -11.59 4.28
C ALA A 19 1.53 -10.78 3.08
N PHE A 20 0.64 -10.17 2.32
CA PHE A 20 0.98 -9.32 1.18
C PHE A 20 1.87 -8.13 1.58
N TYR A 21 1.43 -7.36 2.57
CA TYR A 21 2.17 -6.18 3.01
C TYR A 21 3.45 -6.54 3.76
N SER A 22 3.48 -7.65 4.49
CA SER A 22 4.70 -8.15 5.13
C SER A 22 5.81 -8.38 4.10
N GLU A 23 5.47 -9.02 2.99
CA GLU A 23 6.42 -9.26 1.90
C GLU A 23 6.80 -7.95 1.19
N LEU A 24 5.82 -7.11 0.90
CA LEU A 24 6.06 -5.85 0.19
C LEU A 24 6.93 -4.89 0.99
N LEU A 25 6.65 -4.74 2.28
CA LEU A 25 7.31 -3.78 3.17
C LEU A 25 8.55 -4.34 3.85
N GLY A 26 8.74 -5.65 3.85
CA GLY A 26 9.82 -6.29 4.58
C GLY A 26 9.65 -6.18 6.10
N LEU A 27 8.41 -6.16 6.59
CA LEU A 27 8.08 -6.00 8.00
C LEU A 27 7.24 -7.17 8.48
N THR A 28 7.27 -7.42 9.79
CA THR A 28 6.39 -8.37 10.46
C THR A 28 5.27 -7.59 11.15
N PRO A 29 4.00 -7.99 11.00
CA PRO A 29 2.92 -7.31 11.69
C PRO A 29 3.03 -7.50 13.21
N ILE A 30 2.67 -6.45 13.96
CA ILE A 30 2.65 -6.51 15.43
C ILE A 30 1.33 -7.03 15.97
N GLU A 31 0.28 -7.03 15.16
CA GLU A 31 -1.00 -7.69 15.41
C GLU A 31 -1.44 -8.37 14.12
N ASN A 32 -2.07 -9.54 14.24
CA ASN A 32 -2.55 -10.29 13.08
C ASN A 32 -3.68 -11.21 13.51
N SER A 33 -4.89 -10.85 13.13
CA SER A 33 -6.10 -11.62 13.42
C SER A 33 -7.03 -11.64 12.21
N ASP A 34 -8.14 -12.34 12.32
CA ASP A 34 -9.13 -12.42 11.25
C ASP A 34 -9.80 -11.08 10.95
N THR A 35 -9.82 -10.15 11.91
CA THR A 35 -10.52 -8.87 11.77
C THR A 35 -9.59 -7.68 11.65
N PHE A 36 -8.32 -7.81 12.06
CA PHE A 36 -7.41 -6.67 12.07
C PHE A 36 -5.95 -7.12 12.06
N ALA A 37 -5.13 -6.46 11.27
CA ALA A 37 -3.68 -6.60 11.28
C ALA A 37 -3.04 -5.22 11.38
N LEU A 38 -1.88 -5.13 12.02
CA LEU A 38 -1.22 -3.86 12.28
C LEU A 38 0.28 -3.97 12.04
N PHE A 39 0.82 -3.01 11.28
CA PHE A 39 2.25 -2.85 11.07
C PHE A 39 2.71 -1.54 11.68
N LYS A 40 3.89 -1.53 12.26
CA LYS A 40 4.58 -0.29 12.61
C LYS A 40 5.57 0.05 11.52
N LEU A 41 5.31 1.12 10.78
CA LEU A 41 6.20 1.57 9.72
C LEU A 41 7.46 2.19 10.32
N THR A 42 8.55 2.22 9.55
CA THR A 42 9.82 2.78 10.02
C THR A 42 9.72 4.28 10.33
N SER A 43 8.77 4.98 9.73
CA SER A 43 8.47 6.38 10.04
C SER A 43 7.81 6.58 11.41
N GLY A 44 7.31 5.50 12.02
CA GLY A 44 6.51 5.56 13.25
C GLY A 44 5.00 5.60 13.01
N VAL A 45 4.56 5.84 11.78
CA VAL A 45 3.15 5.73 11.41
C VAL A 45 2.75 4.27 11.41
N MET A 46 1.54 3.97 11.88
CA MET A 46 0.99 2.62 11.89
C MET A 46 0.15 2.38 10.64
N LEU A 47 0.27 1.20 10.05
CA LEU A 47 -0.58 0.77 8.95
C LEU A 47 -1.50 -0.35 9.47
N GLY A 48 -2.79 -0.08 9.53
CA GLY A 48 -3.80 -1.04 9.95
C GLY A 48 -4.59 -1.59 8.77
N LEU A 49 -4.85 -2.88 8.80
CA LEU A 49 -5.63 -3.60 7.81
C LEU A 49 -6.87 -4.14 8.53
N TRP A 50 -8.00 -3.50 8.32
CA TRP A 50 -9.24 -3.78 9.04
C TRP A 50 -10.22 -4.50 8.15
N SER A 51 -10.83 -5.57 8.63
CA SER A 51 -11.82 -6.29 7.84
C SER A 51 -12.95 -5.36 7.38
N ALA A 52 -13.14 -5.28 6.07
CA ALA A 52 -14.21 -4.48 5.48
C ALA A 52 -15.60 -4.96 5.93
N ALA A 53 -15.72 -6.24 6.30
CA ALA A 53 -16.98 -6.83 6.75
C ALA A 53 -17.33 -6.43 8.20
N THR A 54 -16.33 -6.03 9.01
CA THR A 54 -16.57 -5.75 10.44
C THR A 54 -16.32 -4.31 10.84
N VAL A 55 -15.69 -3.50 9.99
CA VAL A 55 -15.40 -2.11 10.34
C VAL A 55 -16.70 -1.31 10.55
N GLU A 56 -16.67 -0.43 11.53
CA GLU A 56 -17.79 0.48 11.80
C GLU A 56 -17.25 1.92 11.85
N PRO A 57 -17.91 2.85 11.17
CA PRO A 57 -19.03 2.69 10.23
C PRO A 57 -18.67 1.78 9.04
N ALA A 58 -19.69 1.23 8.40
CA ALA A 58 -19.51 0.26 7.30
C ALA A 58 -18.64 0.84 6.18
N ALA A 59 -17.78 -0.02 5.65
CA ALA A 59 -16.91 0.35 4.53
C ALA A 59 -17.71 0.67 3.27
N THR A 60 -17.18 1.60 2.48
CA THR A 60 -17.69 1.92 1.14
C THR A 60 -16.69 1.45 0.09
N ALA A 61 -16.86 1.83 -1.18
CA ALA A 61 -15.98 1.40 -2.26
C ALA A 61 -14.55 1.89 -2.07
N VAL A 62 -13.59 1.07 -2.51
CA VAL A 62 -12.16 1.44 -2.55
C VAL A 62 -11.95 2.51 -3.62
N GLY A 63 -11.07 3.45 -3.33
CA GLY A 63 -10.71 4.55 -4.23
C GLY A 63 -10.53 5.85 -3.46
N GLY A 64 -10.06 6.89 -4.10
CA GLY A 64 -9.92 8.21 -3.50
C GLY A 64 -8.68 8.40 -2.64
N SER A 65 -7.81 7.40 -2.52
CA SER A 65 -6.54 7.52 -1.80
C SER A 65 -5.52 6.52 -2.34
N GLU A 66 -4.26 6.71 -1.95
CA GLU A 66 -3.17 5.80 -2.32
C GLU A 66 -2.12 5.76 -1.22
N LEU A 67 -1.37 4.65 -1.17
CA LEU A 67 -0.10 4.61 -0.48
C LEU A 67 0.98 4.97 -1.49
N ALA A 68 1.83 5.93 -1.17
CA ALA A 68 2.85 6.40 -2.09
C ALA A 68 4.24 6.19 -1.50
N PHE A 69 5.14 5.67 -2.33
CA PHE A 69 6.52 5.35 -1.97
C PHE A 69 7.44 6.16 -2.88
N SER A 70 8.24 7.04 -2.29
CA SER A 70 9.24 7.77 -3.07
C SER A 70 10.52 6.93 -3.17
N VAL A 71 11.14 6.96 -4.34
CA VAL A 71 12.43 6.31 -4.61
C VAL A 71 13.40 7.32 -5.21
N ALA A 72 14.68 6.93 -5.27
CA ALA A 72 15.76 7.88 -5.57
C ALA A 72 15.74 8.43 -7.00
N ASP A 73 15.37 7.60 -7.99
CA ASP A 73 15.52 7.94 -9.40
C ASP A 73 14.59 7.12 -10.30
N LYS A 74 14.60 7.45 -11.60
CA LYS A 74 13.78 6.73 -12.59
C LYS A 74 14.14 5.25 -12.70
N ALA A 75 15.43 4.94 -12.60
CA ALA A 75 15.88 3.54 -12.65
C ALA A 75 15.29 2.73 -11.51
N SER A 76 15.16 3.33 -10.32
CA SER A 76 14.53 2.70 -9.16
C SER A 76 13.04 2.49 -9.36
N VAL A 77 12.34 3.43 -9.99
CA VAL A 77 10.93 3.26 -10.37
C VAL A 77 10.78 2.06 -11.31
N ASP A 78 11.59 2.02 -12.38
CA ASP A 78 11.54 0.92 -13.34
C ASP A 78 11.88 -0.42 -12.72
N ALA A 79 12.89 -0.47 -11.85
CA ALA A 79 13.29 -1.70 -11.16
C ALA A 79 12.19 -2.20 -10.22
N THR A 80 11.56 -1.32 -9.48
CA THR A 80 10.46 -1.67 -8.59
C THR A 80 9.25 -2.17 -9.36
N HIS A 81 8.92 -1.53 -10.48
CA HIS A 81 7.87 -1.98 -11.37
C HIS A 81 8.13 -3.41 -11.86
N ALA A 82 9.34 -3.69 -12.34
CA ALA A 82 9.71 -5.02 -12.81
C ALA A 82 9.59 -6.08 -11.70
N GLN A 83 10.04 -5.76 -10.49
CA GLN A 83 9.95 -6.65 -9.34
C GLN A 83 8.51 -6.94 -8.94
N TRP A 84 7.68 -5.92 -8.86
CA TRP A 84 6.29 -6.09 -8.45
C TRP A 84 5.47 -6.80 -9.52
N ALA A 85 5.70 -6.51 -10.79
CA ALA A 85 5.07 -7.22 -11.89
C ALA A 85 5.45 -8.71 -11.87
N ALA A 86 6.73 -9.03 -11.60
CA ALA A 86 7.20 -10.41 -11.49
C ALA A 86 6.58 -11.15 -10.29
N ARG A 87 6.23 -10.43 -9.22
CA ARG A 87 5.52 -10.98 -8.06
C ARG A 87 4.03 -11.18 -8.29
N GLY A 88 3.51 -10.75 -9.44
CA GLY A 88 2.12 -10.91 -9.80
C GLY A 88 1.19 -9.80 -9.33
N LEU A 89 1.71 -8.65 -8.90
CA LEU A 89 0.86 -7.51 -8.58
C LEU A 89 0.17 -7.01 -9.86
N THR A 90 -1.09 -6.61 -9.72
CA THR A 90 -1.81 -5.94 -10.80
C THR A 90 -1.22 -4.55 -11.00
N ILE A 91 -0.83 -4.24 -12.22
CA ILE A 91 -0.28 -2.93 -12.58
C ILE A 91 -1.41 -2.07 -13.15
N ALA A 92 -1.76 -0.99 -12.45
CA ALA A 92 -2.79 -0.06 -12.87
C ALA A 92 -2.25 1.00 -13.83
N GLN A 93 -0.97 1.33 -13.72
CA GLN A 93 -0.30 2.29 -14.59
C GLN A 93 1.16 1.88 -14.74
N THR A 94 1.60 1.67 -15.98
CA THR A 94 3.02 1.39 -16.25
C THR A 94 3.86 2.66 -16.08
N PRO A 95 5.19 2.54 -15.89
CA PRO A 95 6.02 3.72 -15.65
C PRO A 95 5.85 4.79 -16.71
N CYS A 96 5.61 6.02 -16.28
CA CYS A 96 5.42 7.17 -17.15
C CYS A 96 5.74 8.47 -16.42
N ALA A 97 5.97 9.53 -17.20
CA ALA A 97 6.17 10.87 -16.66
C ALA A 97 4.83 11.57 -16.49
N LEU A 98 4.59 12.08 -15.30
CA LEU A 98 3.46 12.95 -15.00
C LEU A 98 4.00 14.32 -14.52
N ASP A 99 3.11 15.26 -14.20
CA ASP A 99 3.50 16.62 -13.82
C ASP A 99 4.50 16.66 -12.67
N PHE A 100 4.35 15.76 -11.69
CA PHE A 100 5.17 15.77 -10.48
C PHE A 100 6.43 14.91 -10.58
N GLY A 101 6.57 14.08 -11.60
CA GLY A 101 7.73 13.19 -11.75
C GLY A 101 7.41 11.89 -12.48
N TYR A 102 8.30 10.92 -12.33
CA TYR A 102 8.19 9.62 -12.98
C TYR A 102 7.60 8.60 -12.01
N THR A 103 6.62 7.81 -12.45
CA THR A 103 5.80 7.02 -11.54
C THR A 103 5.19 5.78 -12.21
N PHE A 104 4.86 4.77 -11.41
CA PHE A 104 3.93 3.71 -11.79
C PHE A 104 2.98 3.44 -10.62
N VAL A 105 1.89 2.73 -10.87
CA VAL A 105 0.90 2.36 -9.87
C VAL A 105 0.59 0.88 -9.96
N ALA A 106 0.66 0.19 -8.82
CA ALA A 106 0.17 -1.17 -8.66
C ALA A 106 -1.05 -1.18 -7.73
N LEU A 107 -1.73 -2.30 -7.68
CA LEU A 107 -2.88 -2.51 -6.79
C LEU A 107 -2.61 -3.64 -5.82
N ASP A 108 -3.13 -3.53 -4.61
CA ASP A 108 -3.22 -4.67 -3.70
C ASP A 108 -4.43 -5.54 -4.06
N ALA A 109 -4.66 -6.61 -3.28
CA ALA A 109 -5.74 -7.56 -3.56
C ALA A 109 -7.14 -6.95 -3.49
N ASP A 110 -7.30 -5.84 -2.78
CA ASP A 110 -8.58 -5.14 -2.62
C ASP A 110 -8.72 -3.95 -3.57
N GLY A 111 -7.71 -3.67 -4.39
CA GLY A 111 -7.72 -2.57 -5.34
C GLY A 111 -7.19 -1.25 -4.79
N HIS A 112 -6.59 -1.25 -3.60
CA HIS A 112 -5.91 -0.06 -3.10
C HIS A 112 -4.69 0.26 -3.96
N ARG A 113 -4.51 1.55 -4.31
CA ARG A 113 -3.40 1.99 -5.14
C ARG A 113 -2.11 2.09 -4.35
N LEU A 114 -1.06 1.54 -4.93
CA LEU A 114 0.31 1.61 -4.42
C LEU A 114 1.12 2.35 -5.47
N ARG A 115 1.42 3.62 -5.22
CA ARG A 115 2.17 4.45 -6.16
C ARG A 115 3.64 4.46 -5.78
N VAL A 116 4.49 4.23 -6.76
CA VAL A 116 5.95 4.39 -6.62
C VAL A 116 6.38 5.51 -7.54
N PHE A 117 7.16 6.46 -7.02
CA PHE A 117 7.51 7.63 -7.80
C PHE A 117 8.86 8.22 -7.40
N THR A 118 9.42 9.00 -8.31
CA THR A 118 10.52 9.91 -8.03
C THR A 118 10.11 11.30 -8.47
N PRO A 119 10.23 12.32 -7.61
CA PRO A 119 9.87 13.69 -7.97
C PRO A 119 10.85 14.29 -8.99
N GLY A 120 10.37 15.25 -9.72
CA GLY A 120 11.18 16.00 -10.64
C GLY A 120 11.14 15.57 -12.04
#